data_df686520c2d4682e3260adaf302682cd
#
_entry.id   df686520c2d4682e3260adaf302682cd
#
_cell.length_a   1.000
_cell.length_b   1.000
_cell.length_c   1.000
_cell.angle_alpha   90.00
_cell.angle_beta   90.00
_cell.angle_gamma   90.00
#
_symmetry.space_group_name_H-M   'P 1'
#
loop_
_entity.id
_entity.type
_entity.pdbx_description
1 polymer ?
#
loop_
_entity_poly.entity_id
_entity_poly.type
_entity_poly.pdbx_seq_one_letter_code
_entity_poly.pdbx_strand_id
1 'polypeptide(L)'
;MSTFKTPRILVSGTSSRVGKSLITLGLAVALRKKNLSVSVVVLGPNMGQAMLYYRVTRRYSRILDCNLLNPAQIKFGLDQASVGADILLIDGNAGLFDFRHSTNPLQSDSNFAAWSKTPVIMVIDGAEMEDSIGPLVRGFWSCADKFPFAGVIVNNIKVNEGQGRTTGGTFEQALLDDELDCFLGGFPHLKDKVALPHQFTFEKGNSTSLPRRFFLDSADGVEAHVKIDAILAAAEGAGPIGGDSQKDRMGRRCKIAVADDSCFGFTFQDNLELLRYFGAEIVTFSPLADADLPERIGAIYLVGSFLQNYATDVSQNSSMKAAIRKFVSEGGLVFAEGNSAAYLCDNFSLSDGGVFDGVGLVPAIADAGEGRLTYASFQNTADTLLGVAGLSFKGVNPQEWRVVPNPGIQTVTNVMNDGGEIVKDGFSPLPNVLAMFGLAHFGSNPSIAKDLVDQATRCQTHMNK
;
A
#
# COMPACT_ATOMS: atom_id res chain seq x y z
N MET A 1 4.42 28.87 7.09
CA MET A 1 4.03 27.58 6.50
C MET A 1 5.18 27.12 5.62
N SER A 2 5.81 25.99 5.93
CA SER A 2 6.82 25.40 5.05
C SER A 2 6.12 24.88 3.80
N THR A 3 6.72 25.08 2.64
CA THR A 3 6.24 24.50 1.38
C THR A 3 7.25 23.46 0.94
N PHE A 4 6.83 22.25 0.64
CA PHE A 4 7.72 21.30 0.01
C PHE A 4 7.66 21.44 -1.53
N LYS A 5 8.82 21.31 -2.16
CA LYS A 5 8.99 21.49 -3.61
C LYS A 5 9.72 20.30 -4.23
N THR A 6 9.56 19.12 -3.69
CA THR A 6 10.16 17.90 -4.27
C THR A 6 9.62 17.68 -5.67
N PRO A 7 10.49 17.46 -6.68
CA PRO A 7 10.10 17.08 -8.02
C PRO A 7 9.13 15.88 -7.97
N ARG A 8 8.00 15.96 -8.67
CA ARG A 8 7.01 14.90 -8.67
C ARG A 8 6.25 14.80 -9.97
N ILE A 9 5.77 13.60 -10.26
CA ILE A 9 5.02 13.29 -11.47
C ILE A 9 3.91 12.28 -11.15
N LEU A 10 2.72 12.49 -11.70
CA LEU A 10 1.60 11.55 -11.64
C LEU A 10 1.57 10.73 -12.92
N VAL A 11 1.62 9.42 -12.79
CA VAL A 11 1.40 8.47 -13.88
C VAL A 11 -0.07 8.05 -13.85
N SER A 12 -0.88 8.60 -14.75
CA SER A 12 -2.28 8.27 -14.92
C SER A 12 -2.53 7.63 -16.28
N GLY A 13 -3.75 7.37 -16.68
CA GLY A 13 -4.03 6.69 -17.95
C GLY A 13 -5.37 7.06 -18.55
N THR A 14 -5.60 6.63 -19.78
CA THR A 14 -6.90 6.81 -20.45
C THR A 14 -8.02 6.00 -19.79
N SER A 15 -7.66 4.89 -19.12
CA SER A 15 -8.58 4.03 -18.38
C SER A 15 -7.83 3.17 -17.35
N SER A 16 -8.57 2.35 -16.62
CA SER A 16 -7.97 1.27 -15.81
C SER A 16 -7.27 0.24 -16.70
N ARG A 17 -6.23 -0.40 -16.18
CA ARG A 17 -5.48 -1.50 -16.81
C ARG A 17 -4.66 -1.15 -18.07
N VAL A 18 -4.45 0.10 -18.40
CA VAL A 18 -3.58 0.54 -19.51
C VAL A 18 -2.08 0.39 -19.22
N GLY A 19 -1.70 -0.06 -18.02
CA GLY A 19 -0.30 -0.31 -17.66
C GLY A 19 0.37 0.77 -16.82
N LYS A 20 -0.38 1.68 -16.19
CA LYS A 20 0.15 2.75 -15.30
C LYS A 20 1.21 2.24 -14.33
N SER A 21 0.84 1.24 -13.54
CA SER A 21 1.72 0.69 -12.50
C SER A 21 2.96 0.00 -13.04
N LEU A 22 2.89 -0.60 -14.23
CA LEU A 22 4.05 -1.15 -14.92
C LEU A 22 5.04 -0.04 -15.32
N ILE A 23 4.52 1.03 -15.89
CA ILE A 23 5.33 2.21 -16.26
C ILE A 23 5.92 2.86 -15.01
N THR A 24 5.13 3.05 -13.95
CA THR A 24 5.62 3.59 -12.66
C THR A 24 6.73 2.72 -12.07
N LEU A 25 6.57 1.39 -12.14
CA LEU A 25 7.59 0.44 -11.67
C LEU A 25 8.87 0.54 -12.49
N GLY A 26 8.76 0.52 -13.82
CA GLY A 26 9.89 0.66 -14.73
C GLY A 26 10.64 1.98 -14.50
N LEU A 27 9.92 3.10 -14.36
CA LEU A 27 10.49 4.40 -14.02
C LEU A 27 11.21 4.36 -12.67
N ALA A 28 10.59 3.77 -11.64
CA ALA A 28 11.18 3.69 -10.31
C ALA A 28 12.51 2.91 -10.32
N VAL A 29 12.59 1.79 -11.04
CA VAL A 29 13.82 1.01 -11.17
C VAL A 29 14.87 1.76 -12.01
N ALA A 30 14.49 2.32 -13.15
CA ALA A 30 15.40 3.05 -14.04
C ALA A 30 16.01 4.29 -13.36
N LEU A 31 15.20 5.06 -12.64
CA LEU A 31 15.67 6.23 -11.88
C LEU A 31 16.61 5.83 -10.73
N ARG A 32 16.34 4.71 -10.07
CA ARG A 32 17.26 4.16 -9.07
C ARG A 32 18.59 3.69 -9.65
N LYS A 33 18.60 3.12 -10.86
CA LYS A 33 19.85 2.81 -11.59
C LYS A 33 20.68 4.08 -11.85
N LYS A 34 20.02 5.24 -12.01
CA LYS A 34 20.66 6.57 -12.10
C LYS A 34 21.08 7.13 -10.72
N ASN A 35 21.03 6.34 -9.64
CA ASN A 35 21.35 6.71 -8.25
C ASN A 35 20.43 7.78 -7.63
N LEU A 36 19.22 7.96 -8.14
CA LEU A 36 18.24 8.85 -7.53
C LEU A 36 17.50 8.15 -6.37
N SER A 37 17.24 8.89 -5.31
CA SER A 37 16.36 8.49 -4.22
C SER A 37 14.90 8.65 -4.64
N VAL A 38 14.28 7.56 -5.09
CA VAL A 38 12.91 7.55 -5.60
C VAL A 38 11.94 7.17 -4.50
N SER A 39 10.93 7.99 -4.28
CA SER A 39 9.75 7.65 -3.48
C SER A 39 8.56 7.39 -4.39
N VAL A 40 7.70 6.44 -4.03
CA VAL A 40 6.47 6.16 -4.78
C VAL A 40 5.29 6.22 -3.81
N VAL A 41 4.21 6.89 -4.22
CA VAL A 41 2.92 6.84 -3.53
C VAL A 41 1.85 6.29 -4.47
N VAL A 42 0.84 5.67 -3.92
CA VAL A 42 -0.26 5.04 -4.67
C VAL A 42 -1.55 5.79 -4.35
N LEU A 43 -2.26 6.21 -5.39
CA LEU A 43 -3.62 6.73 -5.25
C LEU A 43 -4.59 5.55 -5.30
N GLY A 44 -5.45 5.45 -4.28
CA GLY A 44 -6.36 4.31 -4.15
C GLY A 44 -5.77 3.14 -3.36
N PRO A 45 -6.57 2.10 -3.14
CA PRO A 45 -6.35 1.15 -2.06
C PRO A 45 -5.42 -0.01 -2.42
N ASN A 46 -4.46 0.15 -3.32
CA ASN A 46 -3.64 -0.96 -3.80
C ASN A 46 -2.41 -1.24 -2.92
N MET A 47 -2.61 -1.98 -1.84
CA MET A 47 -1.54 -2.37 -0.90
C MET A 47 -0.47 -3.24 -1.58
N GLY A 48 -0.87 -4.14 -2.47
CA GLY A 48 0.07 -5.01 -3.18
C GLY A 48 1.06 -4.22 -4.04
N GLN A 49 0.62 -3.16 -4.71
CA GLN A 49 1.50 -2.26 -5.45
C GLN A 49 2.41 -1.46 -4.51
N ALA A 50 1.89 -0.97 -3.40
CA ALA A 50 2.70 -0.25 -2.41
C ALA A 50 3.86 -1.13 -1.88
N MET A 51 3.58 -2.41 -1.56
CA MET A 51 4.61 -3.38 -1.17
C MET A 51 5.64 -3.62 -2.29
N LEU A 52 5.18 -3.70 -3.54
CA LEU A 52 6.05 -3.87 -4.69
C LEU A 52 7.01 -2.68 -4.86
N TYR A 53 6.50 -1.46 -4.74
CA TYR A 53 7.33 -0.25 -4.80
C TYR A 53 8.34 -0.17 -3.64
N TYR A 54 7.95 -0.58 -2.42
CA TYR A 54 8.89 -0.69 -1.31
C TYR A 54 10.05 -1.64 -1.62
N ARG A 55 9.77 -2.81 -2.21
CA ARG A 55 10.84 -3.77 -2.61
C ARG A 55 11.85 -3.16 -3.56
N VAL A 56 11.40 -2.32 -4.48
CA VAL A 56 12.22 -1.66 -5.49
C VAL A 56 12.95 -0.46 -4.94
N THR A 57 12.25 0.44 -4.26
CA THR A 57 12.79 1.73 -3.84
C THR A 57 13.50 1.68 -2.49
N ARG A 58 13.18 0.66 -1.65
CA ARG A 58 13.59 0.57 -0.25
C ARG A 58 13.10 1.76 0.59
N ARG A 59 12.06 2.43 0.10
CA ARG A 59 11.36 3.51 0.80
C ARG A 59 9.90 3.10 0.96
N TYR A 60 9.32 3.36 2.11
CA TYR A 60 7.90 3.04 2.32
C TYR A 60 7.04 3.74 1.28
N SER A 61 6.21 2.97 0.59
CA SER A 61 5.25 3.46 -0.39
C SER A 61 3.92 3.69 0.31
N ARG A 62 3.47 4.94 0.32
CA ARG A 62 2.24 5.33 1.02
C ARG A 62 1.02 5.14 0.14
N ILE A 63 -0.09 4.83 0.78
CA ILE A 63 -1.41 4.77 0.15
C ILE A 63 -2.15 6.05 0.48
N LEU A 64 -2.29 6.92 -0.52
CA LEU A 64 -2.97 8.21 -0.40
C LEU A 64 -4.40 8.10 -0.94
N ASP A 65 -5.19 7.23 -0.32
CA ASP A 65 -6.57 6.97 -0.72
C ASP A 65 -7.53 7.94 -0.01
N CYS A 66 -8.27 8.68 -0.81
CA CYS A 66 -9.24 9.67 -0.31
C CYS A 66 -10.48 9.07 0.35
N ASN A 67 -10.76 7.76 0.18
CA ASN A 67 -11.79 7.09 0.95
C ASN A 67 -11.34 6.81 2.39
N LEU A 68 -10.03 6.66 2.58
CA LEU A 68 -9.41 6.43 3.90
C LEU A 68 -8.97 7.74 4.56
N LEU A 69 -8.45 8.69 3.78
CA LEU A 69 -7.78 9.90 4.24
C LEU A 69 -8.52 11.16 3.81
N ASN A 70 -8.53 12.16 4.65
CA ASN A 70 -8.98 13.50 4.28
C ASN A 70 -7.84 14.28 3.57
N PRO A 71 -8.14 15.44 2.93
CA PRO A 71 -7.12 16.20 2.19
C PRO A 71 -5.91 16.64 3.03
N ALA A 72 -6.07 16.92 4.33
CA ALA A 72 -4.97 17.29 5.19
C ALA A 72 -4.04 16.09 5.47
N GLN A 73 -4.61 14.89 5.65
CA GLN A 73 -3.87 13.65 5.83
C GLN A 73 -3.15 13.23 4.54
N ILE A 74 -3.78 13.38 3.37
CA ILE A 74 -3.14 13.14 2.06
C ILE A 74 -1.95 14.08 1.87
N LYS A 75 -2.11 15.36 2.20
CA LYS A 75 -1.04 16.35 2.13
C LYS A 75 0.13 16.00 3.07
N PHE A 76 -0.17 15.60 4.30
CA PHE A 76 0.84 15.11 5.24
C PHE A 76 1.58 13.89 4.68
N GLY A 77 0.85 12.93 4.10
CA GLY A 77 1.44 11.75 3.46
C GLY A 77 2.37 12.10 2.29
N LEU A 78 2.00 13.06 1.45
CA LEU A 78 2.86 13.57 0.36
C LEU A 78 4.13 14.23 0.90
N ASP A 79 4.00 15.07 1.93
CA ASP A 79 5.13 15.74 2.58
C ASP A 79 6.11 14.70 3.16
N GLN A 80 5.59 13.72 3.90
CA GLN A 80 6.41 12.65 4.47
C GLN A 80 7.07 11.76 3.39
N ALA A 81 6.38 11.46 2.29
CA ALA A 81 6.95 10.70 1.17
C ALA A 81 8.09 11.46 0.47
N SER A 82 8.03 12.79 0.52
CA SER A 82 9.00 13.69 -0.12
C SER A 82 10.32 13.80 0.66
N VAL A 83 10.34 13.49 1.95
CA VAL A 83 11.52 13.63 2.80
C VAL A 83 12.68 12.77 2.30
N GLY A 84 13.79 13.39 1.91
CA GLY A 84 14.98 12.71 1.41
C GLY A 84 14.76 11.98 0.08
N ALA A 85 13.74 12.33 -0.69
CA ALA A 85 13.54 11.88 -2.05
C ALA A 85 14.01 12.93 -3.04
N ASP A 86 14.72 12.51 -4.10
CA ASP A 86 15.06 13.35 -5.24
C ASP A 86 13.85 13.52 -6.16
N ILE A 87 13.00 12.48 -6.23
CA ILE A 87 11.76 12.51 -7.01
C ILE A 87 10.67 11.67 -6.34
N LEU A 88 9.41 12.13 -6.44
CA LEU A 88 8.22 11.43 -6.02
C LEU A 88 7.40 11.00 -7.25
N LEU A 89 7.28 9.71 -7.47
CA LEU A 89 6.36 9.13 -8.44
C LEU A 89 5.01 8.90 -7.78
N ILE A 90 3.94 9.23 -8.46
CA ILE A 90 2.56 9.01 -7.99
C ILE A 90 1.88 8.05 -8.96
N ASP A 91 1.52 6.87 -8.48
CA ASP A 91 0.78 5.88 -9.27
C ASP A 91 -0.72 6.14 -9.16
N GLY A 92 -1.34 6.49 -10.29
CA GLY A 92 -2.74 6.85 -10.38
C GLY A 92 -3.68 5.65 -10.15
N ASN A 93 -4.90 5.94 -9.71
CA ASN A 93 -5.88 4.90 -9.33
C ASN A 93 -6.61 4.32 -10.55
N ALA A 94 -7.17 5.19 -11.42
CA ALA A 94 -8.07 4.78 -12.51
C ALA A 94 -7.73 5.51 -13.81
N GLY A 95 -8.71 5.74 -14.68
CA GLY A 95 -8.54 6.67 -15.80
C GLY A 95 -8.44 8.12 -15.29
N LEU A 96 -7.70 8.95 -16.00
CA LEU A 96 -7.38 10.34 -15.60
C LEU A 96 -8.60 11.14 -15.16
N PHE A 97 -9.73 10.97 -15.83
CA PHE A 97 -10.98 11.68 -15.56
C PHE A 97 -12.06 10.84 -14.87
N ASP A 98 -11.77 9.57 -14.56
CA ASP A 98 -12.69 8.73 -13.81
C ASP A 98 -12.91 9.34 -12.42
N PHE A 99 -14.10 9.09 -11.85
CA PHE A 99 -14.53 9.61 -10.55
C PHE A 99 -14.56 11.13 -10.40
N ARG A 100 -14.49 11.91 -11.48
CA ARG A 100 -14.48 13.37 -11.47
C ARG A 100 -15.69 13.99 -10.73
N HIS A 101 -16.81 13.30 -10.75
CA HIS A 101 -18.07 13.71 -10.11
C HIS A 101 -18.36 12.93 -8.82
N SER A 102 -17.39 12.25 -8.27
CA SER A 102 -17.50 11.58 -6.97
C SER A 102 -17.75 12.59 -5.85
N THR A 103 -18.39 12.13 -4.78
CA THR A 103 -18.56 12.90 -3.53
C THR A 103 -17.24 13.30 -2.91
N ASN A 104 -16.18 12.54 -3.19
CA ASN A 104 -14.82 12.90 -2.82
C ASN A 104 -14.02 13.37 -4.06
N PRO A 105 -13.77 14.68 -4.18
CA PRO A 105 -13.15 15.22 -5.40
C PRO A 105 -11.74 14.70 -5.66
N LEU A 106 -10.97 14.30 -4.63
CA LEU A 106 -9.61 13.77 -4.78
C LEU A 106 -9.55 12.32 -5.25
N GLN A 107 -10.70 11.67 -5.47
CA GLN A 107 -10.76 10.31 -6.02
C GLN A 107 -10.36 10.27 -7.50
N SER A 108 -10.56 11.36 -8.24
CA SER A 108 -10.13 11.49 -9.63
C SER A 108 -8.66 11.90 -9.70
N ASP A 109 -7.87 11.21 -10.52
CA ASP A 109 -6.46 11.53 -10.77
C ASP A 109 -6.31 12.98 -11.28
N SER A 110 -7.22 13.46 -12.15
CA SER A 110 -7.22 14.83 -12.66
C SER A 110 -7.44 15.87 -11.57
N ASN A 111 -8.37 15.63 -10.66
CA ASN A 111 -8.63 16.53 -9.54
C ASN A 111 -7.47 16.52 -8.53
N PHE A 112 -6.88 15.34 -8.30
CA PHE A 112 -5.68 15.22 -7.48
C PHE A 112 -4.50 15.98 -8.09
N ALA A 113 -4.27 15.84 -9.41
CA ALA A 113 -3.23 16.56 -10.14
C ALA A 113 -3.39 18.09 -10.04
N ALA A 114 -4.62 18.58 -10.21
CA ALA A 114 -4.94 20.00 -10.10
C ALA A 114 -4.72 20.52 -8.66
N TRP A 115 -5.21 19.80 -7.66
CA TRP A 115 -5.07 20.15 -6.25
C TRP A 115 -3.60 20.13 -5.79
N SER A 116 -2.85 19.11 -6.20
CA SER A 116 -1.44 18.95 -5.85
C SER A 116 -0.48 19.68 -6.77
N LYS A 117 -0.96 20.32 -7.84
CA LYS A 117 -0.15 20.98 -8.88
C LYS A 117 0.92 20.05 -9.45
N THR A 118 0.56 18.80 -9.67
CA THR A 118 1.47 17.75 -10.12
C THR A 118 1.35 17.56 -11.63
N PRO A 119 2.43 17.58 -12.40
CA PRO A 119 2.41 17.26 -13.82
C PRO A 119 1.99 15.80 -14.04
N VAL A 120 1.25 15.55 -15.13
CA VAL A 120 0.65 14.25 -15.44
C VAL A 120 1.29 13.65 -16.68
N ILE A 121 1.74 12.40 -16.57
CA ILE A 121 2.01 11.51 -17.69
C ILE A 121 0.73 10.70 -17.94
N MET A 122 0.23 10.70 -19.17
CA MET A 122 -0.89 9.87 -19.56
C MET A 122 -0.40 8.59 -20.25
N VAL A 123 -0.75 7.44 -19.70
CA VAL A 123 -0.47 6.12 -20.28
C VAL A 123 -1.64 5.69 -21.15
N ILE A 124 -1.35 5.27 -22.37
CA ILE A 124 -2.30 4.77 -23.35
C ILE A 124 -1.94 3.33 -23.71
N ASP A 125 -2.91 2.45 -23.84
CA ASP A 125 -2.70 1.12 -24.41
C ASP A 125 -2.68 1.20 -25.94
N GLY A 126 -1.51 0.95 -26.54
CA GLY A 126 -1.30 1.00 -27.99
C GLY A 126 -1.45 -0.33 -28.70
N ALA A 127 -1.88 -1.41 -28.03
CA ALA A 127 -1.89 -2.77 -28.60
C ALA A 127 -2.72 -2.87 -29.89
N GLU A 128 -3.86 -2.19 -29.96
CA GLU A 128 -4.81 -2.22 -31.09
C GLU A 128 -5.08 -0.79 -31.62
N MET A 129 -4.08 0.12 -31.52
CA MET A 129 -4.21 1.51 -31.91
C MET A 129 -3.16 1.88 -32.94
N GLU A 130 -3.48 2.81 -33.83
CA GLU A 130 -2.60 3.45 -34.82
C GLU A 130 -2.83 4.96 -34.77
N ASP A 131 -3.15 5.60 -35.91
CA ASP A 131 -3.30 7.07 -36.03
C ASP A 131 -4.44 7.65 -35.14
N SER A 132 -5.37 6.83 -34.69
CA SER A 132 -6.43 7.25 -33.74
C SER A 132 -5.90 7.80 -32.41
N ILE A 133 -4.60 7.66 -32.15
CA ILE A 133 -3.96 8.22 -30.93
C ILE A 133 -4.04 9.75 -30.90
N GLY A 134 -3.89 10.44 -32.04
CA GLY A 134 -3.92 11.89 -32.12
C GLY A 134 -5.25 12.48 -31.64
N PRO A 135 -6.40 12.11 -32.24
CA PRO A 135 -7.72 12.55 -31.76
C PRO A 135 -8.01 12.17 -30.31
N LEU A 136 -7.57 10.98 -29.85
CA LEU A 136 -7.70 10.57 -28.45
C LEU A 136 -6.95 11.51 -27.51
N VAL A 137 -5.67 11.74 -27.77
CA VAL A 137 -4.83 12.62 -26.93
C VAL A 137 -5.33 14.04 -26.96
N ARG A 138 -5.74 14.57 -28.11
CA ARG A 138 -6.34 15.90 -28.24
C ARG A 138 -7.58 16.04 -27.36
N GLY A 139 -8.46 15.02 -27.31
CA GLY A 139 -9.65 15.00 -26.46
C GLY A 139 -9.28 15.09 -24.97
N PHE A 140 -8.30 14.30 -24.52
CA PHE A 140 -7.83 14.37 -23.13
C PHE A 140 -7.13 15.69 -22.81
N TRP A 141 -6.26 16.17 -23.71
CA TRP A 141 -5.54 17.42 -23.55
C TRP A 141 -6.48 18.62 -23.43
N SER A 142 -7.52 18.68 -24.26
CA SER A 142 -8.50 19.76 -24.22
C SER A 142 -9.25 19.87 -22.88
N CYS A 143 -9.24 18.82 -22.08
CA CYS A 143 -9.82 18.75 -20.73
C CYS A 143 -8.80 18.96 -19.60
N ALA A 144 -7.52 19.15 -19.93
CA ALA A 144 -6.41 19.22 -18.97
C ALA A 144 -5.99 20.67 -18.64
N ASP A 145 -6.94 21.61 -18.64
CA ASP A 145 -6.72 23.05 -18.40
C ASP A 145 -6.31 23.38 -16.95
N LYS A 146 -6.55 22.46 -16.01
CA LYS A 146 -6.39 22.70 -14.57
C LYS A 146 -5.10 22.15 -13.96
N PHE A 147 -4.30 21.40 -14.71
CA PHE A 147 -3.05 20.80 -14.25
C PHE A 147 -2.01 20.73 -15.38
N PRO A 148 -0.70 20.71 -15.05
CA PRO A 148 0.33 20.54 -16.06
C PRO A 148 0.27 19.16 -16.71
N PHE A 149 0.19 19.11 -18.04
CA PHE A 149 0.25 17.87 -18.81
C PHE A 149 1.69 17.66 -19.28
N ALA A 150 2.35 16.62 -18.79
CA ALA A 150 3.75 16.34 -19.08
C ALA A 150 3.95 15.64 -20.43
N GLY A 151 2.99 14.82 -20.83
CA GLY A 151 3.02 14.09 -22.10
C GLY A 151 2.41 12.70 -22.03
N VAL A 152 2.67 11.91 -23.07
CA VAL A 152 2.05 10.60 -23.29
C VAL A 152 3.11 9.51 -23.37
N ILE A 153 2.86 8.38 -22.70
CA ILE A 153 3.58 7.11 -22.90
C ILE A 153 2.59 6.09 -23.49
N VAL A 154 2.95 5.50 -24.61
CA VAL A 154 2.14 4.45 -25.25
C VAL A 154 2.67 3.09 -24.82
N ASN A 155 1.87 2.35 -24.08
CA ASN A 155 2.19 1.00 -23.60
C ASN A 155 1.77 -0.07 -24.61
N ASN A 156 2.32 -1.27 -24.48
CA ASN A 156 2.03 -2.43 -25.31
C ASN A 156 2.36 -2.23 -26.82
N ILE A 157 3.37 -1.43 -27.13
CA ILE A 157 3.78 -1.26 -28.53
C ILE A 157 4.37 -2.56 -29.08
N LYS A 158 4.08 -2.86 -30.35
CA LYS A 158 4.67 -4.00 -31.08
C LYS A 158 6.09 -3.59 -31.53
N VAL A 159 7.09 -4.39 -31.19
CA VAL A 159 8.46 -4.23 -31.69
C VAL A 159 8.61 -5.21 -32.86
N ASN A 160 8.68 -4.69 -34.09
CA ASN A 160 8.92 -5.53 -35.29
C ASN A 160 10.41 -5.85 -35.39
N GLU A 161 10.81 -7.03 -34.95
CA GLU A 161 12.21 -7.52 -34.95
C GLU A 161 12.86 -7.59 -36.34
N GLY A 162 12.12 -7.36 -37.42
CA GLY A 162 12.63 -7.51 -38.81
C GLY A 162 12.79 -6.19 -39.60
N GLN A 163 12.27 -5.07 -39.18
CA GLN A 163 12.26 -3.85 -39.99
C GLN A 163 12.90 -2.61 -39.32
N GLY A 164 13.46 -2.72 -38.12
CA GLY A 164 14.09 -1.58 -37.44
C GLY A 164 13.15 -0.42 -37.08
N ARG A 165 11.85 -0.54 -37.33
CA ARG A 165 10.82 0.42 -36.98
C ARG A 165 10.03 -0.12 -35.76
N THR A 166 10.13 0.55 -34.67
CA THR A 166 9.20 0.38 -33.57
C THR A 166 7.90 1.09 -33.96
N THR A 167 6.75 0.50 -33.65
CA THR A 167 5.44 1.22 -33.73
C THR A 167 5.44 2.50 -32.88
N GLY A 168 6.40 2.66 -31.96
CA GLY A 168 6.64 3.90 -31.21
C GLY A 168 6.89 5.11 -32.10
N GLY A 169 7.65 4.98 -33.18
CA GLY A 169 7.88 6.07 -34.14
C GLY A 169 6.64 6.46 -34.94
N THR A 170 5.72 5.52 -35.19
CA THR A 170 4.43 5.79 -35.83
C THR A 170 3.52 6.62 -34.93
N PHE A 171 3.48 6.31 -33.63
CA PHE A 171 2.69 7.08 -32.67
C PHE A 171 3.22 8.49 -32.45
N GLU A 172 4.54 8.65 -32.40
CA GLU A 172 5.15 9.99 -32.33
C GLU A 172 4.78 10.84 -33.55
N GLN A 173 4.86 10.23 -34.76
CA GLN A 173 4.50 10.94 -35.99
C GLN A 173 3.00 11.29 -36.02
N ALA A 174 2.11 10.36 -35.68
CA ALA A 174 0.67 10.61 -35.64
C ALA A 174 0.30 11.75 -34.66
N LEU A 175 1.01 11.85 -33.52
CA LEU A 175 0.82 12.96 -32.59
C LEU A 175 1.32 14.28 -33.16
N LEU A 176 2.49 14.28 -33.86
CA LEU A 176 3.04 15.46 -34.50
C LEU A 176 2.16 15.95 -35.66
N ASP A 177 1.58 15.05 -36.45
CA ASP A 177 0.64 15.38 -37.53
C ASP A 177 -0.63 16.06 -36.99
N ASP A 178 -0.99 15.76 -35.75
CA ASP A 178 -2.05 16.42 -35.00
C ASP A 178 -1.56 17.66 -34.18
N GLU A 179 -0.36 18.15 -34.42
CA GLU A 179 0.25 19.28 -33.70
C GLU A 179 0.39 19.06 -32.18
N LEU A 180 0.59 17.81 -31.76
CA LEU A 180 0.73 17.40 -30.36
C LEU A 180 2.17 16.94 -30.08
N ASP A 181 3.08 17.86 -29.79
CA ASP A 181 4.47 17.52 -29.38
C ASP A 181 4.50 17.13 -27.89
N CYS A 182 3.97 15.94 -27.60
CA CYS A 182 3.85 15.45 -26.21
C CYS A 182 4.26 13.98 -26.05
N PHE A 183 4.88 13.37 -27.04
CA PHE A 183 5.28 11.96 -26.99
C PHE A 183 6.52 11.78 -26.10
N LEU A 184 6.34 11.07 -24.99
CA LEU A 184 7.40 10.72 -24.02
C LEU A 184 8.02 9.34 -24.29
N GLY A 185 7.40 8.51 -25.11
CA GLY A 185 7.94 7.22 -25.48
C GLY A 185 6.91 6.11 -25.65
N GLY A 186 7.39 4.98 -26.17
CA GLY A 186 6.59 3.78 -26.36
C GLY A 186 7.17 2.60 -25.58
N PHE A 187 6.41 2.02 -24.68
CA PHE A 187 6.84 0.88 -23.87
C PHE A 187 6.44 -0.43 -24.56
N PRO A 188 7.40 -1.34 -24.84
CA PRO A 188 7.12 -2.57 -25.56
C PRO A 188 6.27 -3.55 -24.75
N HIS A 189 5.51 -4.37 -25.46
CA HIS A 189 4.81 -5.47 -24.84
C HIS A 189 5.81 -6.44 -24.20
N LEU A 190 5.74 -6.64 -22.90
CA LEU A 190 6.59 -7.62 -22.21
C LEU A 190 6.07 -9.04 -22.52
N LYS A 191 6.95 -9.91 -23.05
CA LYS A 191 6.61 -11.28 -23.46
C LYS A 191 6.08 -12.13 -22.30
N ASP A 192 6.66 -11.95 -21.11
CA ASP A 192 6.21 -12.60 -19.89
C ASP A 192 5.22 -11.69 -19.16
N LYS A 193 3.92 -11.86 -19.45
CA LYS A 193 2.85 -11.18 -18.73
C LYS A 193 2.82 -11.65 -17.28
N VAL A 194 3.53 -10.97 -16.43
CA VAL A 194 3.31 -11.11 -14.98
C VAL A 194 2.19 -10.16 -14.63
N ALA A 195 1.07 -10.70 -14.19
CA ALA A 195 0.00 -9.89 -13.64
C ALA A 195 0.52 -9.15 -12.40
N LEU A 196 0.61 -7.83 -12.47
CA LEU A 196 0.86 -7.03 -11.29
C LEU A 196 -0.32 -7.21 -10.32
N PRO A 197 -0.07 -7.20 -9.00
CA PRO A 197 -1.14 -7.30 -8.03
C PRO A 197 -2.22 -6.25 -8.32
N HIS A 198 -3.40 -6.70 -8.69
CA HIS A 198 -4.58 -5.85 -8.78
C HIS A 198 -5.24 -5.82 -7.43
N GLN A 199 -5.63 -4.62 -7.01
CA GLN A 199 -6.43 -4.32 -5.83
C GLN A 199 -6.51 -5.50 -4.83
N PHE A 200 -5.81 -5.41 -3.70
CA PHE A 200 -6.02 -6.30 -2.54
C PHE A 200 -6.24 -7.80 -2.83
N THR A 201 -5.80 -8.32 -3.95
CA THR A 201 -5.90 -9.76 -4.17
C THR A 201 -4.85 -10.45 -3.32
N PHE A 202 -5.31 -11.15 -2.29
CA PHE A 202 -4.55 -12.17 -1.57
C PHE A 202 -4.35 -13.42 -2.45
N GLU A 203 -4.21 -13.25 -3.77
CA GLU A 203 -4.01 -14.38 -4.66
C GLU A 203 -2.70 -15.09 -4.35
N LYS A 204 -2.80 -16.40 -4.22
CA LYS A 204 -1.66 -17.31 -4.04
C LYS A 204 -0.46 -16.88 -4.89
N GLY A 205 0.60 -16.41 -4.23
CA GLY A 205 1.92 -16.28 -4.83
C GLY A 205 2.28 -14.97 -5.52
N ASN A 206 1.40 -13.96 -5.60
CA ASN A 206 1.57 -12.86 -6.55
C ASN A 206 2.40 -11.64 -6.11
N SER A 207 2.48 -11.27 -4.85
CA SER A 207 3.17 -10.03 -4.48
C SER A 207 4.63 -10.22 -4.07
N THR A 208 4.99 -11.39 -3.56
CA THR A 208 6.35 -11.66 -3.06
C THR A 208 7.23 -12.39 -4.05
N SER A 209 6.67 -13.01 -5.09
CA SER A 209 7.35 -13.96 -5.99
C SER A 209 7.68 -13.42 -7.38
N LEU A 210 7.50 -12.12 -7.67
CA LEU A 210 7.89 -11.56 -8.96
C LEU A 210 9.40 -11.76 -9.18
N PRO A 211 9.80 -12.40 -10.29
CA PRO A 211 11.21 -12.69 -10.54
C PRO A 211 11.99 -11.40 -10.72
N ARG A 212 13.23 -11.36 -10.23
CA ARG A 212 14.12 -10.20 -10.40
C ARG A 212 14.20 -9.71 -11.84
N ARG A 213 14.14 -10.64 -12.80
CA ARG A 213 14.18 -10.36 -14.24
C ARG A 213 13.05 -9.40 -14.64
N PHE A 214 11.83 -9.60 -14.14
CA PHE A 214 10.69 -8.74 -14.46
C PHE A 214 10.96 -7.26 -14.13
N PHE A 215 11.59 -6.98 -13.00
CA PHE A 215 11.96 -5.61 -12.62
C PHE A 215 13.03 -5.03 -13.55
N LEU A 216 14.00 -5.84 -13.96
CA LEU A 216 15.05 -5.41 -14.87
C LEU A 216 14.48 -5.18 -16.27
N ASP A 217 13.69 -6.09 -16.80
CA ASP A 217 13.06 -5.97 -18.13
C ASP A 217 12.12 -4.74 -18.19
N SER A 218 11.42 -4.44 -17.08
CA SER A 218 10.60 -3.23 -16.98
C SER A 218 11.46 -1.96 -17.02
N ALA A 219 12.60 -1.94 -16.33
CA ALA A 219 13.52 -0.81 -16.35
C ALA A 219 14.22 -0.66 -17.71
N ASP A 220 14.69 -1.75 -18.29
CA ASP A 220 15.37 -1.76 -19.59
C ASP A 220 14.41 -1.25 -20.69
N GLY A 221 13.12 -1.65 -20.64
CA GLY A 221 12.09 -1.11 -21.53
C GLY A 221 11.89 0.40 -21.39
N VAL A 222 11.89 0.92 -20.15
CA VAL A 222 11.82 2.35 -19.91
C VAL A 222 13.10 3.08 -20.38
N GLU A 223 14.28 2.57 -20.03
CA GLU A 223 15.56 3.19 -20.40
C GLU A 223 15.76 3.25 -21.93
N ALA A 224 15.31 2.22 -22.65
CA ALA A 224 15.48 2.14 -24.09
C ALA A 224 14.46 2.99 -24.88
N HIS A 225 13.25 3.17 -24.37
CA HIS A 225 12.12 3.65 -25.17
C HIS A 225 11.39 4.87 -24.60
N VAL A 226 11.75 5.34 -23.41
CA VAL A 226 11.08 6.47 -22.73
C VAL A 226 12.06 7.62 -22.51
N LYS A 227 11.63 8.85 -22.81
CA LYS A 227 12.39 10.09 -22.66
C LYS A 227 12.49 10.49 -21.18
N ILE A 228 13.30 9.76 -20.39
CA ILE A 228 13.42 9.93 -18.92
C ILE A 228 13.79 11.35 -18.54
N ASP A 229 14.71 12.00 -19.27
CA ASP A 229 15.16 13.35 -18.96
C ASP A 229 14.04 14.38 -19.15
N ALA A 230 13.15 14.19 -20.14
CA ALA A 230 11.95 15.00 -20.29
C ALA A 230 10.97 14.83 -19.12
N ILE A 231 10.84 13.59 -18.61
CA ILE A 231 10.02 13.31 -17.42
C ILE A 231 10.58 13.98 -16.17
N LEU A 232 11.90 13.94 -15.98
CA LEU A 232 12.56 14.62 -14.85
C LEU A 232 12.36 16.13 -14.94
N ALA A 233 12.55 16.74 -16.13
CA ALA A 233 12.29 18.16 -16.34
C ALA A 233 10.82 18.55 -16.06
N ALA A 234 9.87 17.71 -16.50
CA ALA A 234 8.46 17.92 -16.20
C ALA A 234 8.17 17.82 -14.68
N ALA A 235 8.80 16.86 -13.99
CA ALA A 235 8.63 16.67 -12.54
C ALA A 235 9.12 17.90 -11.74
N GLU A 236 10.19 18.57 -12.16
CA GLU A 236 10.68 19.82 -11.58
C GLU A 236 9.68 20.97 -11.69
N GLY A 237 8.81 20.93 -12.71
CA GLY A 237 7.72 21.88 -12.93
C GLY A 237 6.57 21.76 -11.92
N ALA A 238 6.59 20.78 -11.04
CA ALA A 238 5.56 20.60 -10.02
C ALA A 238 5.47 21.81 -9.08
N GLY A 239 4.25 22.35 -8.93
CA GLY A 239 4.01 23.52 -8.08
C GLY A 239 4.19 23.22 -6.59
N PRO A 240 4.48 24.24 -5.76
CA PRO A 240 4.63 24.02 -4.32
C PRO A 240 3.31 23.57 -3.68
N ILE A 241 3.38 22.61 -2.78
CA ILE A 241 2.27 22.24 -1.91
C ILE A 241 2.60 22.81 -0.52
N GLY A 242 1.69 23.63 0.05
CA GLY A 242 1.89 24.13 1.41
C GLY A 242 1.90 22.94 2.37
N GLY A 243 2.96 22.76 3.15
CA GLY A 243 3.06 21.76 4.22
C GLY A 243 2.73 22.38 5.59
N ASP A 244 2.22 21.59 6.50
CA ASP A 244 2.36 21.91 7.91
C ASP A 244 3.81 21.61 8.28
N SER A 245 4.46 22.51 9.02
CA SER A 245 5.83 22.26 9.48
C SER A 245 5.90 20.87 10.10
N GLN A 246 6.83 20.07 9.61
CA GLN A 246 7.15 18.77 10.19
C GLN A 246 7.31 18.94 11.70
N LYS A 247 6.36 18.42 12.49
CA LYS A 247 6.63 18.21 13.90
C LYS A 247 7.75 17.20 13.98
N ASP A 248 8.79 17.50 14.72
CA ASP A 248 9.91 16.60 14.92
C ASP A 248 9.39 15.23 15.37
N ARG A 249 9.97 14.16 14.81
CA ARG A 249 9.70 12.80 15.27
C ARG A 249 9.97 12.74 16.77
N MET A 250 9.11 12.09 17.52
CA MET A 250 9.37 11.83 18.92
C MET A 250 10.63 11.00 19.09
N GLY A 251 11.44 11.28 20.11
CA GLY A 251 12.59 10.46 20.46
C GLY A 251 12.16 9.01 20.73
N ARG A 252 13.11 8.08 20.63
CA ARG A 252 12.86 6.65 20.86
C ARG A 252 12.28 6.41 22.25
N ARG A 253 11.15 5.71 22.33
CA ARG A 253 10.36 5.46 23.55
C ARG A 253 10.24 3.97 23.86
N CYS A 254 10.01 3.15 22.83
CA CYS A 254 9.84 1.70 22.97
C CYS A 254 10.30 0.96 21.72
N LYS A 255 10.39 -0.37 21.81
CA LYS A 255 10.53 -1.28 20.69
C LYS A 255 9.21 -1.98 20.40
N ILE A 256 8.82 -2.04 19.14
CA ILE A 256 7.70 -2.84 18.66
C ILE A 256 8.25 -3.87 17.67
N ALA A 257 8.04 -5.15 17.97
CA ALA A 257 8.37 -6.25 17.07
C ALA A 257 7.27 -6.38 16.01
N VAL A 258 7.63 -6.26 14.75
CA VAL A 258 6.73 -6.39 13.60
C VAL A 258 7.05 -7.68 12.86
N ALA A 259 6.03 -8.51 12.65
CA ALA A 259 6.18 -9.71 11.85
C ALA A 259 6.45 -9.35 10.38
N ASP A 260 7.57 -9.82 9.83
CA ASP A 260 8.01 -9.52 8.46
C ASP A 260 8.79 -10.70 7.88
N ASP A 261 8.11 -11.51 7.08
CA ASP A 261 8.69 -12.64 6.35
C ASP A 261 7.86 -12.96 5.10
N SER A 262 7.99 -14.15 4.53
CA SER A 262 7.22 -14.55 3.34
C SER A 262 5.72 -14.70 3.61
N CYS A 263 5.33 -15.00 4.84
CA CYS A 263 3.92 -15.08 5.25
C CYS A 263 3.41 -13.73 5.73
N PHE A 264 4.15 -13.03 6.58
CA PHE A 264 3.75 -11.77 7.22
C PHE A 264 4.38 -10.57 6.53
N GLY A 265 3.68 -9.47 6.42
CA GLY A 265 4.21 -8.23 5.81
C GLY A 265 3.18 -7.44 5.01
N PHE A 266 1.94 -7.91 4.92
CA PHE A 266 0.87 -7.22 4.21
C PHE A 266 0.23 -6.16 5.10
N THR A 267 0.70 -4.90 5.01
CA THR A 267 0.18 -3.80 5.81
C THR A 267 0.26 -2.47 5.08
N PHE A 268 -0.51 -1.50 5.54
CA PHE A 268 -0.30 -0.11 5.19
C PHE A 268 1.06 0.35 5.71
N GLN A 269 1.96 0.70 4.81
CA GLN A 269 3.31 1.17 5.17
C GLN A 269 3.26 2.44 6.04
N ASP A 270 2.20 3.23 5.88
CA ASP A 270 1.89 4.39 6.71
C ASP A 270 1.78 4.05 8.19
N ASN A 271 1.27 2.86 8.53
CA ASN A 271 1.14 2.42 9.92
C ASN A 271 2.51 2.34 10.60
N LEU A 272 3.48 1.73 9.93
CA LEU A 272 4.84 1.58 10.46
C LEU A 272 5.54 2.94 10.59
N GLU A 273 5.33 3.84 9.63
CA GLU A 273 5.89 5.18 9.68
C GLU A 273 5.27 6.02 10.82
N LEU A 274 3.96 5.91 11.06
CA LEU A 274 3.32 6.60 12.17
C LEU A 274 3.77 6.06 13.52
N LEU A 275 3.98 4.75 13.66
CA LEU A 275 4.56 4.19 14.88
C LEU A 275 5.95 4.77 15.13
N ARG A 276 6.81 4.87 14.10
CA ARG A 276 8.12 5.52 14.22
C ARG A 276 8.02 7.00 14.53
N TYR A 277 7.06 7.71 13.94
CA TYR A 277 6.81 9.12 14.20
C TYR A 277 6.51 9.38 15.69
N PHE A 278 5.75 8.49 16.33
CA PHE A 278 5.43 8.57 17.75
C PHE A 278 6.49 7.96 18.69
N GLY A 279 7.63 7.52 18.17
CA GLY A 279 8.80 7.10 18.93
C GLY A 279 8.97 5.58 19.08
N ALA A 280 8.30 4.76 18.28
CA ALA A 280 8.60 3.35 18.24
C ALA A 280 9.87 3.06 17.42
N GLU A 281 10.78 2.24 17.94
CA GLU A 281 11.76 1.52 17.17
C GLU A 281 11.12 0.24 16.65
N ILE A 282 11.02 0.10 15.33
CA ILE A 282 10.50 -1.11 14.71
C ILE A 282 11.66 -2.12 14.56
N VAL A 283 11.51 -3.29 15.16
CA VAL A 283 12.37 -4.46 14.96
C VAL A 283 11.57 -5.55 14.29
N THR A 284 12.13 -6.22 13.29
CA THR A 284 11.43 -7.27 12.57
C THR A 284 11.74 -8.65 13.16
N PHE A 285 10.81 -9.58 13.03
CA PHE A 285 10.99 -10.99 13.36
C PHE A 285 10.17 -11.85 12.39
N SER A 286 10.53 -13.12 12.27
CA SER A 286 9.88 -14.08 11.39
C SER A 286 9.09 -15.12 12.18
N PRO A 287 7.75 -15.06 12.21
CA PRO A 287 6.97 -16.16 12.76
C PRO A 287 7.19 -17.52 12.06
N LEU A 288 7.65 -17.51 10.81
CA LEU A 288 7.99 -18.73 10.07
C LEU A 288 9.32 -19.36 10.52
N ALA A 289 10.34 -18.54 10.77
CA ALA A 289 11.73 -19.03 10.84
C ALA A 289 12.36 -18.85 12.23
N ASP A 290 11.98 -17.82 12.99
CA ASP A 290 12.58 -17.55 14.28
C ASP A 290 12.01 -18.47 15.36
N ALA A 291 12.85 -18.87 16.32
CA ALA A 291 12.42 -19.69 17.45
C ALA A 291 11.95 -18.86 18.65
N ASP A 292 12.35 -17.57 18.72
CA ASP A 292 12.04 -16.67 19.83
C ASP A 292 11.82 -15.24 19.35
N LEU A 293 11.31 -14.39 20.23
CA LEU A 293 11.02 -12.99 19.98
C LEU A 293 12.28 -12.11 20.17
N PRO A 294 12.34 -10.93 19.51
CA PRO A 294 13.37 -9.94 19.79
C PRO A 294 13.35 -9.47 21.25
N GLU A 295 14.52 -9.20 21.79
CA GLU A 295 14.66 -8.78 23.19
C GLU A 295 14.12 -7.36 23.45
N ARG A 296 13.61 -7.16 24.67
CA ARG A 296 13.21 -5.85 25.21
C ARG A 296 12.17 -5.14 24.34
N ILE A 297 11.19 -5.86 23.86
CA ILE A 297 10.05 -5.31 23.13
C ILE A 297 8.90 -4.97 24.09
N GLY A 298 8.09 -3.95 23.77
CA GLY A 298 6.88 -3.60 24.50
C GLY A 298 5.61 -4.11 23.83
N ALA A 299 5.68 -4.38 22.53
CA ALA A 299 4.55 -4.89 21.76
C ALA A 299 5.00 -5.76 20.59
N ILE A 300 4.13 -6.70 20.21
CA ILE A 300 4.16 -7.44 18.94
C ILE A 300 3.07 -6.89 18.03
N TYR A 301 3.40 -6.60 16.79
CA TYR A 301 2.46 -6.27 15.74
C TYR A 301 2.53 -7.35 14.65
N LEU A 302 1.53 -8.23 14.62
CA LEU A 302 1.32 -9.20 13.56
C LEU A 302 0.52 -8.52 12.46
N VAL A 303 1.21 -7.95 11.50
CA VAL A 303 0.61 -7.31 10.32
C VAL A 303 -0.12 -8.34 9.46
N GLY A 304 -0.96 -7.90 8.53
CA GLY A 304 -1.67 -8.80 7.63
C GLY A 304 -0.75 -9.82 6.97
N SER A 305 -1.26 -10.99 6.69
CA SER A 305 -0.46 -12.14 6.25
C SER A 305 -1.08 -12.89 5.07
N PHE A 306 -0.26 -13.70 4.42
CA PHE A 306 -0.65 -14.72 3.45
C PHE A 306 -0.80 -16.09 4.14
N LEU A 307 -1.48 -16.10 5.29
CA LEU A 307 -1.59 -17.25 6.19
C LEU A 307 -2.03 -18.53 5.47
N GLN A 308 -2.95 -18.43 4.52
CA GLN A 308 -3.45 -19.55 3.74
C GLN A 308 -2.35 -20.27 2.94
N ASN A 309 -1.29 -19.56 2.54
CA ASN A 309 -0.19 -20.14 1.77
C ASN A 309 0.89 -20.81 2.65
N TYR A 310 0.94 -20.45 3.93
CA TYR A 310 1.98 -20.88 4.88
C TYR A 310 1.40 -21.54 6.14
N ALA A 311 0.16 -22.00 6.08
CA ALA A 311 -0.57 -22.54 7.22
C ALA A 311 0.18 -23.66 7.94
N THR A 312 0.74 -24.61 7.19
CA THR A 312 1.53 -25.71 7.73
C THR A 312 2.78 -25.21 8.47
N ASP A 313 3.53 -24.33 7.83
CA ASP A 313 4.82 -23.85 8.36
C ASP A 313 4.64 -23.05 9.66
N VAL A 314 3.70 -22.09 9.68
CA VAL A 314 3.45 -21.30 10.91
C VAL A 314 2.85 -22.14 12.03
N SER A 315 2.01 -23.14 11.70
CA SER A 315 1.41 -24.04 12.68
C SER A 315 2.47 -24.96 13.33
N GLN A 316 3.47 -25.36 12.57
CA GLN A 316 4.56 -26.22 13.05
C GLN A 316 5.59 -25.49 13.92
N ASN A 317 5.69 -24.14 13.85
CA ASN A 317 6.62 -23.39 14.69
C ASN A 317 6.10 -23.26 16.13
N SER A 318 6.15 -24.37 16.87
CA SER A 318 5.69 -24.42 18.26
C SER A 318 6.50 -23.54 19.21
N SER A 319 7.79 -23.32 18.92
CA SER A 319 8.68 -22.46 19.71
C SER A 319 8.21 -21.01 19.66
N MET A 320 7.96 -20.46 18.48
CA MET A 320 7.46 -19.10 18.30
C MET A 320 6.08 -18.91 18.95
N LYS A 321 5.15 -19.89 18.76
CA LYS A 321 3.84 -19.85 19.42
C LYS A 321 3.97 -19.82 20.95
N ALA A 322 4.89 -20.59 21.51
CA ALA A 322 5.16 -20.59 22.95
C ALA A 322 5.78 -19.26 23.41
N ALA A 323 6.70 -18.69 22.64
CA ALA A 323 7.32 -17.40 22.93
C ALA A 323 6.27 -16.26 22.95
N ILE A 324 5.35 -16.22 21.97
CA ILE A 324 4.25 -15.25 21.94
C ILE A 324 3.33 -15.41 23.17
N ARG A 325 2.92 -16.66 23.53
CA ARG A 325 2.09 -16.88 24.71
C ARG A 325 2.80 -16.45 26.00
N LYS A 326 4.08 -16.77 26.15
CA LYS A 326 4.90 -16.34 27.29
C LYS A 326 4.94 -14.80 27.38
N PHE A 327 5.25 -14.12 26.28
CA PHE A 327 5.30 -12.66 26.21
C PHE A 327 3.98 -12.02 26.69
N VAL A 328 2.84 -12.55 26.24
CA VAL A 328 1.51 -12.08 26.68
C VAL A 328 1.28 -12.34 28.16
N SER A 329 1.66 -13.51 28.68
CA SER A 329 1.50 -13.85 30.11
C SER A 329 2.36 -12.98 31.03
N GLU A 330 3.46 -12.43 30.53
CA GLU A 330 4.33 -11.47 31.19
C GLU A 330 3.84 -10.01 31.06
N GLY A 331 2.69 -9.79 30.41
CA GLY A 331 2.06 -8.48 30.23
C GLY A 331 2.40 -7.78 28.91
N GLY A 332 3.13 -8.44 28.01
CA GLY A 332 3.45 -7.93 26.69
C GLY A 332 2.22 -7.71 25.81
N LEU A 333 2.23 -6.70 24.95
CA LEU A 333 1.09 -6.36 24.10
C LEU A 333 1.16 -7.10 22.78
N VAL A 334 0.02 -7.63 22.30
CA VAL A 334 -0.09 -8.24 20.96
C VAL A 334 -1.25 -7.62 20.20
N PHE A 335 -0.94 -7.02 19.07
CA PHE A 335 -1.92 -6.59 18.09
C PHE A 335 -1.74 -7.39 16.79
N ALA A 336 -2.82 -8.01 16.31
CA ALA A 336 -2.87 -8.70 15.02
C ALA A 336 -3.98 -8.14 14.14
N GLU A 337 -3.71 -8.00 12.84
CA GLU A 337 -4.71 -7.54 11.87
C GLU A 337 -4.77 -8.42 10.61
N GLY A 338 -5.93 -8.39 9.95
CA GLY A 338 -6.17 -9.18 8.74
C GLY A 338 -6.07 -10.69 9.01
N ASN A 339 -5.50 -11.43 8.07
CA ASN A 339 -5.36 -12.88 8.19
C ASN A 339 -4.51 -13.32 9.40
N SER A 340 -3.66 -12.43 9.91
CA SER A 340 -2.85 -12.71 11.11
C SER A 340 -3.67 -12.82 12.39
N ALA A 341 -4.89 -12.27 12.40
CA ALA A 341 -5.82 -12.48 13.51
C ALA A 341 -6.21 -13.97 13.67
N ALA A 342 -6.35 -14.69 12.56
CA ALA A 342 -6.64 -16.13 12.59
C ALA A 342 -5.47 -16.93 13.20
N TYR A 343 -4.22 -16.50 13.01
CA TYR A 343 -3.06 -17.14 13.66
C TYR A 343 -3.10 -17.03 15.18
N LEU A 344 -3.76 -16.00 15.75
CA LEU A 344 -3.93 -15.89 17.20
C LEU A 344 -5.05 -16.77 17.77
N CYS A 345 -5.94 -17.32 16.93
CA CYS A 345 -7.02 -18.22 17.37
C CYS A 345 -6.49 -19.55 17.90
N ASP A 346 -7.35 -20.33 18.55
CA ASP A 346 -7.03 -21.71 18.93
C ASP A 346 -6.69 -22.53 17.69
N ASN A 347 -7.58 -22.46 16.68
CA ASN A 347 -7.40 -23.13 15.40
C ASN A 347 -7.86 -22.23 14.26
N PHE A 348 -7.33 -22.50 13.08
CA PHE A 348 -7.83 -21.94 11.83
C PHE A 348 -7.91 -23.03 10.76
N SER A 349 -8.93 -22.96 9.91
CA SER A 349 -9.15 -23.90 8.81
C SER A 349 -9.07 -23.22 7.46
N LEU A 350 -8.59 -23.92 6.45
CA LEU A 350 -8.53 -23.45 5.07
C LEU A 350 -9.72 -24.00 4.27
N SER A 351 -10.01 -23.38 3.14
CA SER A 351 -11.10 -23.78 2.24
C SER A 351 -10.96 -25.20 1.68
N ASP A 352 -9.76 -25.78 1.70
CA ASP A 352 -9.50 -27.18 1.31
C ASP A 352 -9.77 -28.19 2.43
N GLY A 353 -10.20 -27.71 3.61
CA GLY A 353 -10.52 -28.54 4.78
C GLY A 353 -9.35 -28.81 5.73
N GLY A 354 -8.14 -28.26 5.44
CA GLY A 354 -7.00 -28.34 6.36
C GLY A 354 -7.28 -27.56 7.64
N VAL A 355 -7.02 -28.14 8.81
CA VAL A 355 -7.14 -27.51 10.14
C VAL A 355 -5.77 -27.40 10.77
N PHE A 356 -5.45 -26.22 11.30
CA PHE A 356 -4.14 -25.86 11.81
C PHE A 356 -4.23 -25.21 13.19
N ASP A 357 -3.26 -25.54 14.06
CA ASP A 357 -3.18 -24.94 15.37
C ASP A 357 -2.62 -23.52 15.30
N GLY A 358 -3.37 -22.56 15.84
CA GLY A 358 -2.91 -21.19 16.03
C GLY A 358 -2.06 -21.00 17.29
N VAL A 359 -1.88 -19.75 17.71
CA VAL A 359 -1.17 -19.39 18.95
C VAL A 359 -2.01 -19.73 20.18
N GLY A 360 -3.34 -19.75 20.06
CA GLY A 360 -4.25 -20.07 21.17
C GLY A 360 -4.39 -18.92 22.19
N LEU A 361 -4.32 -17.67 21.73
CA LEU A 361 -4.59 -16.49 22.57
C LEU A 361 -6.04 -16.02 22.44
N VAL A 362 -6.67 -16.24 21.30
CA VAL A 362 -8.08 -15.95 21.07
C VAL A 362 -8.85 -17.26 21.08
N PRO A 363 -9.72 -17.50 22.07
CA PRO A 363 -10.54 -18.72 22.14
C PRO A 363 -11.62 -18.73 21.06
N ALA A 364 -11.21 -19.07 19.83
CA ALA A 364 -12.06 -19.09 18.64
C ALA A 364 -11.51 -20.04 17.60
N ILE A 365 -12.37 -20.43 16.65
CA ILE A 365 -11.98 -21.06 15.39
C ILE A 365 -12.22 -20.06 14.27
N ALA A 366 -11.21 -19.90 13.40
CA ALA A 366 -11.30 -19.05 12.22
C ALA A 366 -11.35 -19.93 10.96
N ASP A 367 -12.46 -19.89 10.22
CA ASP A 367 -12.66 -20.65 8.98
C ASP A 367 -12.44 -19.74 7.77
N ALA A 368 -11.49 -20.08 6.90
CA ALA A 368 -11.23 -19.33 5.67
C ALA A 368 -12.36 -19.54 4.66
N GLY A 369 -12.81 -18.44 4.06
CA GLY A 369 -13.82 -18.41 3.01
C GLY A 369 -13.35 -17.62 1.80
N GLU A 370 -14.25 -17.40 0.85
CA GLU A 370 -14.06 -16.46 -0.24
C GLU A 370 -14.28 -15.03 0.29
N GLY A 371 -13.23 -14.24 0.30
CA GLY A 371 -13.27 -12.87 0.78
C GLY A 371 -13.47 -11.86 -0.34
N ARG A 372 -14.08 -10.73 0.01
CA ARG A 372 -14.10 -9.52 -0.81
C ARG A 372 -13.59 -8.35 0.01
N LEU A 373 -12.52 -7.75 -0.44
CA LEU A 373 -12.01 -6.56 0.24
C LEU A 373 -12.93 -5.37 -0.01
N THR A 374 -13.37 -4.75 1.07
CA THR A 374 -14.21 -3.54 1.06
C THR A 374 -13.58 -2.45 1.94
N TYR A 375 -13.88 -1.19 1.64
CA TYR A 375 -13.60 -0.13 2.60
C TYR A 375 -14.42 -0.35 3.85
N ALA A 376 -13.86 0.03 4.99
CA ALA A 376 -14.51 -0.12 6.27
C ALA A 376 -14.25 1.07 7.20
N SER A 377 -15.29 1.42 7.97
CA SER A 377 -15.17 2.31 9.12
C SER A 377 -15.27 1.47 10.40
N PHE A 378 -14.27 1.60 11.24
CA PHE A 378 -14.16 0.89 12.52
C PHE A 378 -14.53 1.83 13.67
N GLN A 379 -15.23 1.30 14.68
CA GLN A 379 -15.51 2.02 15.90
C GLN A 379 -15.34 1.11 17.11
N ASN A 380 -14.47 1.48 18.03
CA ASN A 380 -14.28 0.77 19.27
C ASN A 380 -15.56 0.80 20.11
N THR A 381 -16.03 -0.33 20.58
CA THR A 381 -17.17 -0.44 21.53
C THR A 381 -16.72 -0.56 22.99
N ALA A 382 -15.43 -0.82 23.19
CA ALA A 382 -14.73 -0.83 24.48
C ALA A 382 -13.33 -0.25 24.31
N ASP A 383 -12.62 -0.03 25.42
CA ASP A 383 -11.20 0.34 25.37
C ASP A 383 -10.36 -0.80 24.80
N THR A 384 -9.44 -0.48 23.90
CA THR A 384 -8.58 -1.44 23.19
C THR A 384 -7.14 -0.93 23.12
N LEU A 385 -6.24 -1.72 22.54
CA LEU A 385 -4.88 -1.28 22.23
C LEU A 385 -4.83 -0.11 21.23
N LEU A 386 -5.91 0.08 20.45
CA LEU A 386 -6.02 1.14 19.44
C LEU A 386 -6.82 2.36 19.93
N GLY A 387 -7.12 2.45 21.23
CA GLY A 387 -7.78 3.60 21.83
C GLY A 387 -9.05 3.28 22.62
N VAL A 388 -9.68 4.34 23.08
CA VAL A 388 -10.85 4.25 23.97
C VAL A 388 -12.14 3.89 23.25
N ALA A 389 -13.18 3.50 23.99
CA ALA A 389 -14.52 3.29 23.49
C ALA A 389 -15.04 4.55 22.75
N GLY A 390 -15.72 4.34 21.63
CA GLY A 390 -16.23 5.41 20.74
C GLY A 390 -15.23 5.95 19.73
N LEU A 391 -13.94 5.66 19.87
CA LEU A 391 -12.93 6.08 18.89
C LEU A 391 -13.19 5.39 17.54
N SER A 392 -13.12 6.19 16.47
CA SER A 392 -13.36 5.70 15.11
C SER A 392 -12.16 5.93 14.21
N PHE A 393 -11.94 5.00 13.28
CA PHE A 393 -10.89 5.04 12.27
C PHE A 393 -11.35 4.29 11.01
N LYS A 394 -10.60 4.42 9.93
CA LYS A 394 -10.91 3.77 8.66
C LYS A 394 -9.85 2.75 8.29
N GLY A 395 -10.21 1.88 7.37
CA GLY A 395 -9.33 0.87 6.81
C GLY A 395 -10.06 0.03 5.78
N VAL A 396 -9.69 -1.23 5.68
CA VAL A 396 -10.30 -2.19 4.76
C VAL A 396 -10.64 -3.48 5.49
N ASN A 397 -11.72 -4.14 5.04
CA ASN A 397 -12.16 -5.42 5.59
C ASN A 397 -12.10 -6.49 4.50
N PRO A 398 -11.20 -7.47 4.60
CA PRO A 398 -11.06 -8.55 3.62
C PRO A 398 -12.25 -9.51 3.57
N GLN A 399 -12.98 -9.66 4.68
CA GLN A 399 -14.11 -10.59 4.83
C GLN A 399 -13.78 -12.06 4.47
N GLU A 400 -12.52 -12.45 4.60
CA GLU A 400 -12.03 -13.78 4.20
C GLU A 400 -12.25 -14.84 5.28
N TRP A 401 -12.61 -14.44 6.51
CA TRP A 401 -12.69 -15.34 7.64
C TRP A 401 -14.07 -15.30 8.30
N ARG A 402 -14.62 -16.49 8.52
CA ARG A 402 -15.74 -16.69 9.43
C ARG A 402 -15.17 -17.08 10.78
N VAL A 403 -15.42 -16.28 11.79
CA VAL A 403 -14.91 -16.54 13.15
C VAL A 403 -16.02 -17.06 14.04
N VAL A 404 -15.78 -18.18 14.69
CA VAL A 404 -16.68 -18.81 15.67
C VAL A 404 -16.01 -18.72 17.04
N PRO A 405 -16.32 -17.69 17.84
CA PRO A 405 -15.75 -17.55 19.17
C PRO A 405 -16.37 -18.53 20.14
N ASN A 406 -15.59 -18.97 21.14
CA ASN A 406 -16.10 -19.72 22.25
C ASN A 406 -17.10 -18.89 23.08
N PRO A 407 -18.05 -19.52 23.81
CA PRO A 407 -19.02 -18.80 24.62
C PRO A 407 -18.37 -17.84 25.62
N GLY A 408 -18.87 -16.61 25.65
CA GLY A 408 -18.37 -15.55 26.56
C GLY A 408 -17.33 -14.60 25.96
N ILE A 409 -16.77 -14.91 24.80
CA ILE A 409 -15.86 -13.99 24.08
C ILE A 409 -16.68 -12.91 23.36
N GLN A 410 -16.39 -11.65 23.69
CA GLN A 410 -17.04 -10.51 23.08
C GLN A 410 -16.08 -9.81 22.08
N THR A 411 -16.67 -9.24 21.05
CA THR A 411 -15.99 -8.34 20.12
C THR A 411 -16.00 -6.92 20.66
N VAL A 412 -14.94 -6.18 20.39
CA VAL A 412 -14.72 -4.81 20.91
C VAL A 412 -14.72 -3.74 19.83
N THR A 413 -15.06 -4.09 18.58
CA THR A 413 -15.09 -3.18 17.44
C THR A 413 -16.31 -3.44 16.58
N ASN A 414 -17.02 -2.38 16.19
CA ASN A 414 -18.00 -2.39 15.11
C ASN A 414 -17.30 -2.04 13.81
N VAL A 415 -17.62 -2.74 12.74
CA VAL A 415 -17.08 -2.51 11.40
C VAL A 415 -18.25 -2.24 10.47
N MET A 416 -18.32 -1.04 9.93
CA MET A 416 -19.31 -0.65 8.94
C MET A 416 -18.69 -0.71 7.54
N ASN A 417 -19.20 -1.58 6.70
CA ASN A 417 -18.79 -1.74 5.29
C ASN A 417 -19.41 -0.65 4.39
N ASP A 418 -18.95 -0.54 3.15
CA ASP A 418 -19.44 0.44 2.15
C ASP A 418 -20.98 0.37 1.92
N GLY A 419 -21.58 -0.80 2.10
CA GLY A 419 -23.03 -1.02 2.02
C GLY A 419 -23.82 -0.57 3.26
N GLY A 420 -23.15 -0.05 4.30
CA GLY A 420 -23.79 0.34 5.56
C GLY A 420 -24.09 -0.84 6.50
N GLU A 421 -23.69 -2.06 6.13
CA GLU A 421 -23.80 -3.22 7.01
C GLU A 421 -22.79 -3.12 8.14
N ILE A 422 -23.23 -3.42 9.36
CA ILE A 422 -22.38 -3.46 10.55
C ILE A 422 -22.10 -4.91 10.92
N VAL A 423 -20.82 -5.27 10.88
CA VAL A 423 -20.31 -6.54 11.39
C VAL A 423 -19.49 -6.33 12.65
N LYS A 424 -19.32 -7.38 13.44
CA LYS A 424 -18.54 -7.36 14.67
C LYS A 424 -17.13 -7.86 14.40
N ASP A 425 -16.13 -7.19 14.97
CA ASP A 425 -14.73 -7.53 14.87
C ASP A 425 -13.98 -7.13 16.15
N GLY A 426 -12.66 -7.39 16.20
CA GLY A 426 -11.82 -7.04 17.33
C GLY A 426 -12.04 -7.97 18.51
N PHE A 427 -11.34 -9.09 18.55
CA PHE A 427 -11.35 -10.04 19.66
C PHE A 427 -10.26 -9.63 20.66
N SER A 428 -10.67 -9.31 21.91
CA SER A 428 -9.78 -8.91 22.99
C SER A 428 -10.05 -9.76 24.25
N PRO A 429 -9.62 -11.04 24.23
CA PRO A 429 -9.85 -11.94 25.36
C PRO A 429 -9.04 -11.56 26.60
N LEU A 430 -7.95 -10.80 26.42
CA LEU A 430 -7.10 -10.26 27.46
C LEU A 430 -6.88 -8.75 27.18
N PRO A 431 -6.69 -7.89 28.20
CA PRO A 431 -6.50 -6.45 27.99
C PRO A 431 -5.29 -6.08 27.13
N ASN A 432 -4.31 -6.96 27.03
CA ASN A 432 -3.08 -6.80 26.28
C ASN A 432 -3.06 -7.55 24.93
N VAL A 433 -4.21 -8.08 24.49
CA VAL A 433 -4.35 -8.79 23.20
C VAL A 433 -5.48 -8.18 22.40
N LEU A 434 -5.24 -7.84 21.15
CA LEU A 434 -6.25 -7.45 20.18
C LEU A 434 -6.01 -8.15 18.85
N ALA A 435 -7.01 -8.88 18.37
CA ALA A 435 -7.03 -9.52 17.07
C ALA A 435 -8.19 -8.94 16.24
N MET A 436 -7.89 -8.25 15.13
CA MET A 436 -8.87 -7.68 14.21
C MET A 436 -8.73 -8.34 12.84
N PHE A 437 -9.83 -8.79 12.25
CA PHE A 437 -9.82 -9.33 10.88
C PHE A 437 -9.86 -8.24 9.82
N GLY A 438 -10.24 -7.02 10.18
CA GLY A 438 -10.03 -5.84 9.36
C GLY A 438 -8.58 -5.35 9.44
N LEU A 439 -8.18 -4.53 8.45
CA LEU A 439 -6.88 -3.87 8.37
C LEU A 439 -7.08 -2.37 8.62
N ALA A 440 -6.54 -1.86 9.70
CA ALA A 440 -6.64 -0.46 10.09
C ALA A 440 -5.64 0.42 9.34
N HIS A 441 -6.08 1.55 8.78
CA HIS A 441 -5.19 2.58 8.26
C HIS A 441 -4.93 3.63 9.34
N PHE A 442 -3.76 3.59 9.99
CA PHE A 442 -3.46 4.49 11.12
C PHE A 442 -3.45 5.97 10.72
N GLY A 443 -3.15 6.27 9.45
CA GLY A 443 -3.26 7.63 8.92
C GLY A 443 -4.68 8.20 8.95
N SER A 444 -5.71 7.37 8.96
CA SER A 444 -7.11 7.81 9.06
C SER A 444 -7.44 8.41 10.44
N ASN A 445 -6.77 7.93 11.47
CA ASN A 445 -6.78 8.51 12.83
C ASN A 445 -5.44 8.25 13.52
N PRO A 446 -4.48 9.18 13.42
CA PRO A 446 -3.14 8.99 13.97
C PRO A 446 -3.08 8.74 15.50
N SER A 447 -4.15 9.02 16.24
CA SER A 447 -4.18 8.75 17.69
C SER A 447 -4.04 7.25 17.99
N ILE A 448 -4.52 6.35 17.11
CA ILE A 448 -4.38 4.91 17.31
C ILE A 448 -2.92 4.45 17.32
N ALA A 449 -2.08 5.01 16.43
CA ALA A 449 -0.64 4.73 16.46
C ALA A 449 0.02 5.28 17.74
N LYS A 450 -0.40 6.48 18.16
CA LYS A 450 0.08 7.10 19.41
C LYS A 450 -0.30 6.25 20.62
N ASP A 451 -1.54 5.81 20.70
CA ASP A 451 -2.04 5.02 21.83
C ASP A 451 -1.33 3.67 21.94
N LEU A 452 -1.10 3.00 20.80
CA LEU A 452 -0.32 1.75 20.75
C LEU A 452 1.13 1.97 21.23
N VAL A 453 1.80 3.05 20.80
CA VAL A 453 3.16 3.37 21.23
C VAL A 453 3.19 3.74 22.73
N ASP A 454 2.21 4.50 23.23
CA ASP A 454 2.12 4.86 24.63
C ASP A 454 1.95 3.64 25.53
N GLN A 455 1.09 2.69 25.12
CA GLN A 455 0.88 1.43 25.83
C GLN A 455 2.12 0.53 25.76
N ALA A 456 2.74 0.38 24.58
CA ALA A 456 3.99 -0.38 24.41
C ALA A 456 5.12 0.19 25.29
N THR A 457 5.21 1.51 25.41
CA THR A 457 6.21 2.18 26.27
C THR A 457 6.01 1.82 27.74
N ARG A 458 4.77 1.87 28.22
CA ARG A 458 4.44 1.49 29.62
C ARG A 458 4.75 0.02 29.87
N CYS A 459 4.35 -0.86 28.95
CA CYS A 459 4.59 -2.29 29.03
C CYS A 459 6.09 -2.60 29.09
N GLN A 460 6.89 -2.10 28.14
CA GLN A 460 8.33 -2.32 28.11
C GLN A 460 9.02 -1.82 29.39
N THR A 461 8.59 -0.70 29.93
CA THR A 461 9.13 -0.15 31.21
C THR A 461 8.82 -1.07 32.38
N HIS A 462 7.64 -1.68 32.39
CA HIS A 462 7.23 -2.61 33.45
C HIS A 462 7.99 -3.95 33.38
N MET A 463 8.13 -4.51 32.19
CA MET A 463 8.82 -5.80 31.96
C MET A 463 10.34 -5.73 32.17
N ASN A 464 10.93 -4.55 32.11
CA ASN A 464 12.37 -4.35 32.32
C ASN A 464 12.74 -4.03 33.80
N LYS A 465 11.75 -4.00 34.68
CA LYS A 465 11.93 -3.87 36.15
C LYS A 465 11.96 -5.21 36.83
#